data_73135051a8647608e82adeb6984a9bfc
#
_entry.id   73135051a8647608e82adeb6984a9bfc
#
_cell.length_a   1.000
_cell.length_b   1.000
_cell.length_c   1.000
_cell.angle_alpha   90.00
_cell.angle_beta   90.00
_cell.angle_gamma   90.00
#
_symmetry.space_group_name_H-M   'P 1'
#
loop_
_entity.id
_entity.type
_entity.pdbx_description
1 polymer ?
#
loop_
_entity_poly.entity_id
_entity_poly.type
_entity_poly.pdbx_seq_one_letter_code
_entity_poly.pdbx_strand_id
1 'polypeptide(L)'
;LTVIYIINASVQDTDYHLVEAGALFAKDSTNVFDFPLAQVVVNINKQHLNFLKKKTLDEVVYQKVGFLSNFTQIYVGKQRPDVLTKIKKNLKNNKSKINYPNSWKLLKKNKHFFYRDKKNKIKLNTKNIHSKGLLENLCHAIKIALDLKIDKKVIDRTIPSISFEGRFQYLKKGK
;
A
#
# COMPACT_ATOMS: atom_id res chain seq x y z
N LEU A 1 1.56 18.60 -13.57
CA LEU A 1 0.93 17.27 -13.75
C LEU A 1 -0.13 16.99 -12.68
N THR A 2 0.20 17.13 -11.38
CA THR A 2 -0.76 16.84 -10.27
C THR A 2 -2.03 17.69 -10.36
N VAL A 3 -1.94 18.97 -10.65
CA VAL A 3 -3.11 19.85 -10.83
C VAL A 3 -3.99 19.37 -12.00
N ILE A 4 -3.37 19.03 -13.13
CA ILE A 4 -4.09 18.51 -14.30
C ILE A 4 -4.80 17.19 -13.93
N TYR A 5 -4.13 16.30 -13.20
CA TYR A 5 -4.74 15.06 -12.72
C TYR A 5 -5.96 15.34 -11.83
N ILE A 6 -5.86 16.24 -10.85
CA ILE A 6 -6.95 16.58 -9.95
C ILE A 6 -8.15 17.14 -10.72
N ILE A 7 -7.92 18.07 -11.67
CA ILE A 7 -8.97 18.63 -12.51
C ILE A 7 -9.63 17.52 -13.35
N ASN A 8 -8.83 16.68 -14.00
CA ASN A 8 -9.36 15.57 -14.79
C ASN A 8 -10.14 14.57 -13.93
N ALA A 9 -9.63 14.23 -12.75
CA ALA A 9 -10.30 13.35 -11.81
C ALA A 9 -11.63 13.89 -11.32
N SER A 10 -11.74 15.20 -11.11
CA SER A 10 -12.99 15.84 -10.62
C SER A 10 -14.15 15.79 -11.62
N VAL A 11 -13.87 15.59 -12.91
CA VAL A 11 -14.89 15.48 -13.98
C VAL A 11 -15.13 14.05 -14.44
N GLN A 12 -14.44 13.07 -13.86
CA GLN A 12 -14.60 11.64 -14.18
C GLN A 12 -15.62 11.02 -13.23
N ASP A 13 -16.55 10.25 -13.78
CA ASP A 13 -17.49 9.44 -13.00
C ASP A 13 -16.80 8.15 -12.52
N THR A 14 -16.10 8.26 -11.41
CA THR A 14 -15.35 7.15 -10.80
C THR A 14 -15.59 7.10 -9.30
N ASP A 15 -15.71 5.88 -8.75
CA ASP A 15 -15.92 5.67 -7.32
C ASP A 15 -14.68 6.03 -6.48
N TYR A 16 -13.47 5.83 -7.03
CA TYR A 16 -12.21 6.02 -6.31
C TYR A 16 -11.12 6.56 -7.23
N HIS A 17 -10.31 7.46 -6.68
CA HIS A 17 -9.07 7.91 -7.28
C HIS A 17 -7.88 7.38 -6.49
N LEU A 18 -6.97 6.68 -7.18
CA LEU A 18 -5.73 6.19 -6.60
C LEU A 18 -4.59 7.13 -6.97
N VAL A 19 -3.94 7.68 -5.95
CA VAL A 19 -2.83 8.64 -6.12
C VAL A 19 -1.57 8.04 -5.51
N GLU A 20 -0.54 7.84 -6.32
CA GLU A 20 0.76 7.33 -5.86
C GLU A 20 1.71 8.49 -5.62
N ALA A 21 2.28 8.57 -4.41
CA ALA A 21 3.37 9.47 -4.11
C ALA A 21 4.66 9.00 -4.81
N GLY A 22 5.49 9.94 -5.23
CA GLY A 22 6.75 9.66 -5.90
C GLY A 22 7.80 9.02 -4.96
N ALA A 23 8.85 9.76 -4.62
CA ALA A 23 9.95 9.22 -3.81
C ALA A 23 9.70 9.32 -2.29
N LEU A 24 9.32 10.52 -1.84
CA LEU A 24 9.11 10.90 -0.44
C LEU A 24 7.82 11.74 -0.37
N PHE A 25 7.02 11.55 0.69
CA PHE A 25 5.70 12.17 0.75
C PHE A 25 5.69 13.62 1.23
N ALA A 26 6.60 14.01 2.14
CA ALA A 26 6.61 15.32 2.79
C ALA A 26 6.52 16.52 1.84
N LYS A 27 7.25 16.47 0.72
CA LYS A 27 7.29 17.52 -0.31
C LYS A 27 6.80 17.00 -1.67
N ASP A 28 6.05 15.92 -1.66
CA ASP A 28 5.49 15.36 -2.88
C ASP A 28 4.32 16.21 -3.37
N SER A 29 4.19 16.36 -4.67
CA SER A 29 3.09 17.11 -5.29
C SER A 29 1.71 16.47 -5.06
N THR A 30 1.68 15.21 -4.62
CA THR A 30 0.45 14.50 -4.23
C THR A 30 0.04 14.74 -2.78
N ASN A 31 0.89 15.41 -1.97
CA ASN A 31 0.56 15.76 -0.59
C ASN A 31 -0.27 17.05 -0.52
N VAL A 32 -1.43 17.05 -1.17
CA VAL A 32 -2.33 18.19 -1.31
C VAL A 32 -3.75 17.89 -0.82
N PHE A 33 -4.00 16.65 -0.37
CA PHE A 33 -5.30 16.23 0.10
C PHE A 33 -5.38 16.27 1.63
N ASP A 34 -6.22 17.14 2.17
CA ASP A 34 -6.41 17.27 3.62
C ASP A 34 -7.11 16.05 4.23
N PHE A 35 -8.10 15.51 3.53
CA PHE A 35 -8.93 14.41 4.01
C PHE A 35 -9.04 13.26 2.99
N PRO A 36 -7.93 12.58 2.64
CA PRO A 36 -8.02 11.42 1.76
C PRO A 36 -8.80 10.29 2.46
N LEU A 37 -9.59 9.55 1.70
CA LEU A 37 -10.39 8.43 2.21
C LEU A 37 -9.52 7.39 2.93
N ALA A 38 -8.35 7.12 2.38
CA ALA A 38 -7.35 6.24 2.97
C ALA A 38 -5.93 6.65 2.56
N GLN A 39 -4.98 6.42 3.45
CA GLN A 39 -3.55 6.60 3.20
C GLN A 39 -2.84 5.27 3.40
N VAL A 40 -2.01 4.89 2.42
CA VAL A 40 -1.42 3.56 2.37
C VAL A 40 0.10 3.67 2.47
N VAL A 41 0.66 3.04 3.49
CA VAL A 41 2.11 2.96 3.71
C VAL A 41 2.57 1.55 3.38
N VAL A 42 3.19 1.38 2.22
CA VAL A 42 3.82 0.11 1.82
C VAL A 42 5.14 -0.11 2.56
N ASN A 43 5.85 -1.22 2.26
CA ASN A 43 7.13 -1.52 2.90
C ASN A 43 8.15 -0.37 2.69
N ILE A 44 8.72 0.13 3.79
CA ILE A 44 9.73 1.18 3.78
C ILE A 44 11.11 0.57 3.94
N ASN A 45 12.00 0.92 3.02
CA ASN A 45 13.42 0.57 3.04
C ASN A 45 14.29 1.83 2.98
N LYS A 46 15.60 1.66 3.14
CA LYS A 46 16.56 2.75 3.02
C LYS A 46 16.76 3.13 1.55
N GLN A 47 15.83 3.92 1.02
CA GLN A 47 15.75 4.34 -0.39
C GLN A 47 15.70 5.87 -0.49
N HIS A 48 15.99 6.40 -1.68
CA HIS A 48 15.90 7.83 -1.99
C HIS A 48 16.78 8.75 -1.10
N LEU A 49 17.91 8.21 -0.62
CA LEU A 49 18.79 8.91 0.31
C LEU A 49 19.46 10.17 -0.28
N ASN A 50 19.58 10.22 -1.60
CA ASN A 50 20.11 11.36 -2.35
C ASN A 50 19.25 12.62 -2.23
N PHE A 51 17.96 12.48 -1.91
CA PHE A 51 17.05 13.60 -1.67
C PHE A 51 17.04 14.08 -0.21
N LEU A 52 17.81 13.45 0.68
CA LEU A 52 17.77 13.69 2.12
C LEU A 52 19.05 14.34 2.62
N LYS A 53 18.92 15.32 3.53
CA LYS A 53 20.06 15.91 4.24
C LYS A 53 20.71 14.86 5.16
N LYS A 54 19.89 14.21 5.98
CA LYS A 54 20.31 13.08 6.83
C LYS A 54 20.01 11.78 6.10
N LYS A 55 21.02 11.12 5.59
CA LYS A 55 20.90 9.86 4.82
C LYS A 55 20.61 8.66 5.73
N THR A 56 19.62 8.78 6.62
CA THR A 56 19.26 7.78 7.63
C THR A 56 17.89 7.18 7.37
N LEU A 57 17.65 5.99 7.91
CA LEU A 57 16.35 5.34 7.86
C LEU A 57 15.27 6.14 8.62
N ASP A 58 15.64 6.79 9.71
CA ASP A 58 14.72 7.65 10.48
C ASP A 58 14.19 8.79 9.64
N GLU A 59 15.08 9.45 8.88
CA GLU A 59 14.68 10.51 7.97
C GLU A 59 13.78 9.99 6.85
N VAL A 60 14.09 8.82 6.27
CA VAL A 60 13.22 8.20 5.26
C VAL A 60 11.83 7.93 5.81
N VAL A 61 11.73 7.35 7.02
CA VAL A 61 10.45 7.09 7.67
C VAL A 61 9.70 8.38 7.95
N TYR A 62 10.37 9.39 8.52
CA TYR A 62 9.77 10.70 8.79
C TYR A 62 9.20 11.35 7.53
N GLN A 63 9.98 11.38 6.44
CA GLN A 63 9.56 11.97 5.17
C GLN A 63 8.38 11.21 4.50
N LYS A 64 8.22 9.92 4.79
CA LYS A 64 7.14 9.11 4.22
C LYS A 64 5.86 9.10 5.06
N VAL A 65 5.95 9.23 6.39
CA VAL A 65 4.78 9.07 7.26
C VAL A 65 4.52 10.24 8.19
N GLY A 66 5.49 11.11 8.42
CA GLY A 66 5.35 12.24 9.36
C GLY A 66 4.39 13.34 8.88
N PHE A 67 3.98 13.28 7.63
CA PHE A 67 3.11 14.28 6.96
C PHE A 67 1.77 13.68 6.51
N LEU A 68 1.44 12.49 6.98
CA LEU A 68 0.14 11.87 6.70
C LEU A 68 -0.96 12.68 7.38
N SER A 69 -2.07 12.89 6.66
CA SER A 69 -3.24 13.65 7.12
C SER A 69 -3.86 13.02 8.36
N ASN A 70 -4.46 13.86 9.20
CA ASN A 70 -5.22 13.43 10.37
C ASN A 70 -6.67 13.06 9.99
N PHE A 71 -7.38 12.39 10.90
CA PHE A 71 -8.81 12.08 10.80
C PHE A 71 -9.17 11.21 9.57
N THR A 72 -8.23 10.40 9.08
CA THR A 72 -8.42 9.49 7.95
C THR A 72 -8.23 8.05 8.38
N GLN A 73 -8.19 7.12 7.44
CA GLN A 73 -7.72 5.77 7.68
C GLN A 73 -6.30 5.60 7.16
N ILE A 74 -5.38 5.16 8.02
CA ILE A 74 -4.01 4.85 7.62
C ILE A 74 -3.83 3.33 7.66
N TYR A 75 -3.34 2.78 6.56
CA TYR A 75 -3.03 1.36 6.43
C TYR A 75 -1.51 1.18 6.31
N VAL A 76 -0.91 0.55 7.32
CA VAL A 76 0.53 0.27 7.34
C VAL A 76 0.75 -1.19 6.92
N GLY A 77 1.39 -1.39 5.79
CA GLY A 77 1.80 -2.71 5.28
C GLY A 77 2.90 -3.33 6.14
N LYS A 78 3.29 -4.55 5.79
CA LYS A 78 4.32 -5.27 6.55
C LYS A 78 5.65 -4.52 6.52
N GLN A 79 6.26 -4.37 7.69
CA GLN A 79 7.51 -3.67 7.92
C GLN A 79 8.50 -4.55 8.69
N ARG A 80 9.78 -4.23 8.62
CA ARG A 80 10.75 -4.71 9.58
C ARG A 80 10.41 -4.14 10.98
N PRO A 81 10.75 -4.85 12.08
CA PRO A 81 10.41 -4.39 13.44
C PRO A 81 10.94 -2.98 13.77
N ASP A 82 12.19 -2.68 13.38
CA ASP A 82 12.82 -1.39 13.60
C ASP A 82 12.09 -0.26 12.84
N VAL A 83 11.69 -0.50 11.61
CA VAL A 83 10.90 0.44 10.80
C VAL A 83 9.51 0.66 11.40
N LEU A 84 8.84 -0.43 11.82
CA LEU A 84 7.52 -0.33 12.43
C LEU A 84 7.55 0.51 13.72
N THR A 85 8.58 0.36 14.54
CA THR A 85 8.78 1.19 15.74
C THR A 85 8.90 2.66 15.39
N LYS A 86 9.68 3.00 14.35
CA LYS A 86 9.84 4.37 13.87
C LYS A 86 8.53 4.94 13.30
N ILE A 87 7.78 4.15 12.55
CA ILE A 87 6.44 4.53 12.04
C ILE A 87 5.52 4.85 13.22
N LYS A 88 5.43 3.96 14.22
CA LYS A 88 4.60 4.18 15.42
C LYS A 88 4.99 5.47 16.16
N LYS A 89 6.30 5.74 16.29
CA LYS A 89 6.80 6.98 16.89
C LYS A 89 6.31 8.22 16.13
N ASN A 90 6.43 8.21 14.79
CA ASN A 90 6.02 9.35 13.96
C ASN A 90 4.50 9.55 13.96
N LEU A 91 3.72 8.48 14.06
CA LEU A 91 2.25 8.53 14.06
C LEU A 91 1.64 8.62 15.46
N LYS A 92 2.44 8.77 16.52
CA LYS A 92 1.96 8.79 17.91
C LYS A 92 0.84 9.81 18.15
N ASN A 93 0.96 10.99 17.57
CA ASN A 93 0.03 12.10 17.73
C ASN A 93 -0.96 12.23 16.56
N ASN A 94 -0.90 11.35 15.57
CA ASN A 94 -1.82 11.35 14.44
C ASN A 94 -3.19 10.85 14.90
N LYS A 95 -4.24 11.61 14.62
CA LYS A 95 -5.63 11.35 15.04
C LYS A 95 -6.40 10.42 14.10
N SER A 96 -5.72 9.77 13.17
CA SER A 96 -6.30 8.82 12.24
C SER A 96 -6.48 7.44 12.88
N LYS A 97 -7.39 6.66 12.31
CA LYS A 97 -7.48 5.22 12.61
C LYS A 97 -6.37 4.47 11.89
N ILE A 98 -5.40 3.95 12.65
CA ILE A 98 -4.24 3.28 12.08
C ILE A 98 -4.42 1.77 12.10
N ASN A 99 -4.39 1.15 10.92
CA ASN A 99 -4.45 -0.29 10.72
C ASN A 99 -3.02 -0.82 10.53
N TYR A 100 -2.48 -1.49 11.55
CA TYR A 100 -1.15 -2.08 11.52
C TYR A 100 -1.14 -3.49 10.90
N PRO A 101 0.02 -4.02 10.45
CA PRO A 101 0.12 -5.26 9.69
C PRO A 101 -0.27 -6.54 10.45
N ASN A 102 -0.61 -6.45 11.75
CA ASN A 102 -1.18 -7.56 12.50
C ASN A 102 -2.69 -7.74 12.28
N SER A 103 -3.36 -6.79 11.63
CA SER A 103 -4.78 -6.83 11.34
C SER A 103 -5.15 -7.84 10.25
N TRP A 104 -4.19 -8.25 9.43
CA TRP A 104 -4.34 -9.28 8.39
C TRP A 104 -3.03 -10.07 8.22
N LYS A 105 -3.10 -11.21 7.55
CA LYS A 105 -1.95 -12.09 7.34
C LYS A 105 -1.97 -12.74 5.96
N LEU A 106 -0.78 -12.87 5.36
CA LEU A 106 -0.53 -13.79 4.28
C LEU A 106 -0.24 -15.18 4.89
N LEU A 107 -1.04 -16.16 4.55
CA LEU A 107 -0.86 -17.55 4.98
C LEU A 107 -0.46 -18.40 3.78
N LYS A 108 0.46 -19.35 4.00
CA LYS A 108 0.80 -20.41 3.04
C LYS A 108 0.31 -21.73 3.62
N LYS A 109 -0.49 -22.47 2.85
CA LYS A 109 -0.88 -23.85 3.18
C LYS A 109 -0.65 -24.70 1.94
N ASN A 110 0.28 -25.67 2.04
CA ASN A 110 0.78 -26.44 0.91
C ASN A 110 1.32 -25.51 -0.20
N LYS A 111 0.81 -25.63 -1.42
CA LYS A 111 1.19 -24.79 -2.58
C LYS A 111 0.32 -23.53 -2.75
N HIS A 112 -0.63 -23.29 -1.83
CA HIS A 112 -1.60 -22.19 -1.95
C HIS A 112 -1.33 -21.08 -0.94
N PHE A 113 -1.62 -19.85 -1.36
CA PHE A 113 -1.58 -18.67 -0.52
C PHE A 113 -2.98 -18.19 -0.20
N PHE A 114 -3.14 -17.60 0.99
CA PHE A 114 -4.42 -17.09 1.47
C PHE A 114 -4.21 -15.75 2.17
N TYR A 115 -5.10 -14.81 1.90
CA TYR A 115 -5.36 -13.70 2.78
C TYR A 115 -6.19 -14.16 3.97
N ARG A 116 -5.92 -13.63 5.16
CA ARG A 116 -6.75 -13.86 6.36
C ARG A 116 -6.76 -12.61 7.22
N ASP A 117 -7.95 -12.18 7.64
CA ASP A 117 -8.19 -11.25 8.73
C ASP A 117 -9.13 -11.89 9.78
N LYS A 118 -9.71 -11.06 10.69
CA LYS A 118 -10.64 -11.57 11.73
C LYS A 118 -11.92 -12.18 11.16
N LYS A 119 -12.41 -11.70 10.00
CA LYS A 119 -13.71 -12.07 9.42
C LYS A 119 -13.59 -12.86 8.12
N ASN A 120 -12.48 -12.72 7.41
CA ASN A 120 -12.32 -13.20 6.05
C ASN A 120 -11.13 -14.13 5.89
N LYS A 121 -11.30 -15.14 5.04
CA LYS A 121 -10.24 -15.98 4.48
C LYS A 121 -10.48 -16.08 2.98
N ILE A 122 -9.51 -15.61 2.17
CA ILE A 122 -9.60 -15.57 0.72
C ILE A 122 -8.41 -16.32 0.13
N LYS A 123 -8.67 -17.26 -0.79
CA LYS A 123 -7.61 -17.94 -1.54
C LYS A 123 -7.04 -16.98 -2.58
N LEU A 124 -5.73 -16.80 -2.57
CA LEU A 124 -5.04 -15.95 -3.56
C LEU A 124 -4.74 -16.78 -4.80
N ASN A 125 -5.67 -16.76 -5.75
CA ASN A 125 -5.51 -17.47 -7.02
C ASN A 125 -4.66 -16.64 -8.00
N THR A 126 -3.38 -16.47 -7.67
CA THR A 126 -2.44 -15.63 -8.41
C THR A 126 -1.68 -16.49 -9.42
N LYS A 127 -1.88 -16.23 -10.72
CA LYS A 127 -1.08 -16.85 -11.79
C LYS A 127 0.24 -16.11 -12.04
N ASN A 128 0.23 -14.79 -11.87
CA ASN A 128 1.31 -13.89 -12.31
C ASN A 128 2.08 -13.23 -11.14
N ILE A 129 1.75 -13.57 -9.89
CA ILE A 129 2.42 -12.99 -8.73
C ILE A 129 3.31 -14.05 -8.07
N HIS A 130 4.62 -13.93 -8.24
CA HIS A 130 5.58 -14.92 -7.81
C HIS A 130 6.41 -14.46 -6.60
N SER A 131 6.48 -13.16 -6.32
CA SER A 131 7.25 -12.66 -5.18
C SER A 131 6.42 -12.57 -3.91
N LYS A 132 7.04 -12.89 -2.77
CA LYS A 132 6.41 -12.77 -1.45
C LYS A 132 6.00 -11.34 -1.14
N GLY A 133 6.82 -10.35 -1.53
CA GLY A 133 6.51 -8.94 -1.32
C GLY A 133 5.24 -8.49 -2.06
N LEU A 134 5.07 -8.93 -3.31
CA LEU A 134 3.85 -8.64 -4.08
C LEU A 134 2.62 -9.33 -3.47
N LEU A 135 2.76 -10.57 -2.96
CA LEU A 135 1.68 -11.26 -2.25
C LEU A 135 1.29 -10.53 -0.94
N GLU A 136 2.26 -9.99 -0.21
CA GLU A 136 2.02 -9.19 0.99
C GLU A 136 1.32 -7.87 0.64
N ASN A 137 1.71 -7.21 -0.46
CA ASN A 137 1.03 -6.02 -0.97
C ASN A 137 -0.40 -6.34 -1.45
N LEU A 138 -0.60 -7.48 -2.10
CA LEU A 138 -1.95 -7.93 -2.47
C LEU A 138 -2.84 -8.13 -1.24
N CYS A 139 -2.33 -8.77 -0.19
CA CYS A 139 -3.06 -8.89 1.07
C CYS A 139 -3.41 -7.52 1.68
N HIS A 140 -2.51 -6.56 1.55
CA HIS A 140 -2.73 -5.18 1.99
C HIS A 140 -3.87 -4.53 1.19
N ALA A 141 -3.83 -4.63 -0.14
CA ALA A 141 -4.89 -4.13 -1.02
C ALA A 141 -6.25 -4.80 -0.74
N ILE A 142 -6.29 -6.12 -0.52
CA ILE A 142 -7.51 -6.84 -0.15
C ILE A 142 -8.08 -6.31 1.17
N LYS A 143 -7.23 -6.05 2.18
CA LYS A 143 -7.69 -5.48 3.45
C LYS A 143 -8.38 -4.13 3.24
N ILE A 144 -7.79 -3.25 2.44
CA ILE A 144 -8.34 -1.93 2.12
C ILE A 144 -9.67 -2.08 1.37
N ALA A 145 -9.71 -2.91 0.34
CA ALA A 145 -10.91 -3.16 -0.45
C ALA A 145 -12.08 -3.67 0.41
N LEU A 146 -11.81 -4.62 1.33
CA LEU A 146 -12.83 -5.13 2.26
C LEU A 146 -13.32 -4.05 3.25
N ASP A 147 -12.43 -3.19 3.74
CA ASP A 147 -12.80 -2.10 4.64
C ASP A 147 -13.60 -1.01 3.91
N LEU A 148 -13.34 -0.80 2.63
CA LEU A 148 -14.12 0.04 1.72
C LEU A 148 -15.42 -0.64 1.24
N LYS A 149 -15.75 -1.82 1.77
CA LYS A 149 -16.96 -2.59 1.44
C LYS A 149 -17.06 -3.05 -0.01
N ILE A 150 -15.94 -3.18 -0.71
CA ILE A 150 -15.93 -3.81 -2.02
C ILE A 150 -16.40 -5.27 -1.89
N ASP A 151 -17.31 -5.68 -2.76
CA ASP A 151 -17.86 -7.04 -2.73
C ASP A 151 -16.74 -8.08 -2.88
N LYS A 152 -16.77 -9.07 -2.00
CA LYS A 152 -15.81 -10.17 -2.01
C LYS A 152 -15.77 -10.91 -3.35
N LYS A 153 -16.90 -11.04 -4.05
CA LYS A 153 -16.98 -11.66 -5.39
C LYS A 153 -16.17 -10.86 -6.41
N VAL A 154 -16.18 -9.52 -6.30
CA VAL A 154 -15.36 -8.64 -7.16
C VAL A 154 -13.88 -8.87 -6.86
N ILE A 155 -13.49 -8.90 -5.58
CA ILE A 155 -12.10 -9.18 -5.16
C ILE A 155 -11.64 -10.54 -5.70
N ASP A 156 -12.42 -11.61 -5.46
CA ASP A 156 -12.09 -12.97 -5.90
C ASP A 156 -11.93 -13.08 -7.42
N ARG A 157 -12.77 -12.37 -8.19
CA ARG A 157 -12.72 -12.33 -9.66
C ARG A 157 -11.51 -11.55 -10.18
N THR A 158 -11.11 -10.49 -9.49
CA THR A 158 -10.01 -9.60 -9.91
C THR A 158 -8.63 -10.20 -9.65
N ILE A 159 -8.44 -10.96 -8.55
CA ILE A 159 -7.13 -11.50 -8.17
C ILE A 159 -6.42 -12.27 -9.31
N PRO A 160 -7.07 -13.14 -10.10
CA PRO A 160 -6.41 -13.89 -11.18
C PRO A 160 -5.91 -13.04 -12.34
N SER A 161 -6.50 -11.86 -12.56
CA SER A 161 -6.13 -10.95 -13.67
C SER A 161 -4.98 -9.99 -13.29
N ILE A 162 -4.59 -9.92 -12.01
CA ILE A 162 -3.51 -9.02 -11.58
C ILE A 162 -2.18 -9.49 -12.15
N SER A 163 -1.51 -8.60 -12.85
CA SER A 163 -0.15 -8.78 -13.35
C SER A 163 0.67 -7.51 -13.16
N PHE A 164 1.97 -7.65 -13.04
CA PHE A 164 2.92 -6.54 -12.90
C PHE A 164 4.03 -6.73 -13.92
N GLU A 165 3.96 -5.99 -15.01
CA GLU A 165 5.00 -6.00 -16.03
C GLU A 165 6.33 -5.49 -15.46
N GLY A 166 7.43 -6.12 -15.87
CA GLY A 166 8.77 -5.77 -15.41
C GLY A 166 9.07 -6.08 -13.93
N ARG A 167 8.15 -6.71 -13.19
CA ARG A 167 8.35 -7.08 -11.78
C ARG A 167 8.25 -8.58 -11.58
N PHE A 168 9.42 -9.28 -11.56
CA PHE A 168 9.51 -10.76 -11.43
C PHE A 168 8.65 -11.49 -12.48
N GLN A 169 8.65 -10.99 -13.69
CA GLN A 169 7.92 -11.58 -14.80
C GLN A 169 8.73 -12.73 -15.38
N TYR A 170 8.10 -13.89 -15.59
CA TYR A 170 8.71 -14.97 -16.36
C TYR A 170 8.60 -14.64 -17.85
N LEU A 171 9.73 -14.33 -18.47
CA LEU A 171 9.81 -14.21 -19.92
C LEU A 171 10.04 -15.61 -20.50
N LYS A 172 9.23 -15.99 -21.51
CA LYS A 172 9.53 -17.18 -22.31
C LYS A 172 10.86 -16.92 -23.04
N LYS A 173 11.82 -17.85 -22.94
CA LYS A 173 12.96 -17.83 -23.86
C LYS A 173 12.41 -17.80 -25.27
N GLY A 174 12.77 -16.79 -26.05
CA GLY A 174 12.50 -16.77 -27.46
C GLY A 174 13.11 -18.03 -28.12
N LYS A 175 12.40 -18.59 -29.09
CA LYS A 175 12.96 -19.60 -30.00
C LYS A 175 13.93 -18.94 -30.91
#